data_054fb32db79467e226f8eef5d7636056
#
_entry.id   054fb32db79467e226f8eef5d7636056
#
_cell.length_a   1.000
_cell.length_b   1.000
_cell.length_c   1.000
_cell.angle_alpha   90.00
_cell.angle_beta   90.00
_cell.angle_gamma   90.00
#
_symmetry.space_group_name_H-M   'P 1'
#
loop_
_entity.id
_entity.type
_entity.pdbx_description
1 polymer ?
#
loop_
_entity_poly.entity_id
_entity_poly.type
_entity_poly.pdbx_seq_one_letter_code
_entity_poly.pdbx_strand_id
1 'polypeptide(L)'
;ILYSLMLFLIMYGFSGLPNISGIVMLILGVAGLLAFIRWEIRTESPVFNVGLFKNMTFAFSSLAALINYSATFAVTLLLSFYLQYVKDLDPQVAGLILVAQPVVMAITAPIAGRMSDRFNARRIAATGMATVTLALFTFVFLDGNTPINSIIIGLAILGLGFGLFSSPNTNVIMGSVERRFYGV
;
A
#
# COMPACT_ATOMS: atom_id res chain seq x y z
N ILE A 1 23.89 1.51 0.83
CA ILE A 1 24.42 1.02 -0.47
C ILE A 1 24.07 -0.47 -0.65
N LEU A 2 24.41 -1.35 0.31
CA LEU A 2 24.16 -2.80 0.19
C LEU A 2 22.64 -3.10 0.03
N TYR A 3 21.81 -2.52 0.89
CA TYR A 3 20.34 -2.63 0.85
C TYR A 3 19.77 -2.20 -0.51
N SER A 4 20.22 -1.05 -1.03
CA SER A 4 19.76 -0.55 -2.33
C SER A 4 20.13 -1.47 -3.49
N LEU A 5 21.33 -2.07 -3.44
CA LEU A 5 21.78 -3.05 -4.45
C LEU A 5 20.90 -4.31 -4.44
N MET A 6 20.53 -4.80 -3.26
CA MET A 6 19.68 -5.99 -3.13
C MET A 6 18.27 -5.73 -3.64
N LEU A 7 17.67 -4.58 -3.32
CA LEU A 7 16.39 -4.19 -3.88
C LEU A 7 16.44 -4.06 -5.40
N PHE A 8 17.50 -3.47 -5.93
CA PHE A 8 17.71 -3.37 -7.38
C PHE A 8 17.76 -4.76 -8.03
N LEU A 9 18.52 -5.70 -7.46
CA LEU A 9 18.60 -7.08 -7.95
C LEU A 9 17.25 -7.79 -7.93
N ILE A 10 16.46 -7.60 -6.87
CA ILE A 10 15.11 -8.17 -6.77
C ILE A 10 14.20 -7.57 -7.85
N MET A 11 14.14 -6.24 -7.97
CA MET A 11 13.26 -5.56 -8.94
C MET A 11 13.66 -5.92 -10.39
N TYR A 12 14.96 -5.89 -10.70
CA TYR A 12 15.45 -6.23 -12.03
C TYR A 12 15.27 -7.73 -12.33
N GLY A 13 15.43 -8.59 -11.32
CA GLY A 13 15.16 -10.02 -11.41
C GLY A 13 13.69 -10.30 -11.76
N PHE A 14 12.74 -9.63 -11.10
CA PHE A 14 11.31 -9.75 -11.45
C PHE A 14 11.02 -9.28 -12.88
N SER A 15 11.62 -8.18 -13.30
CA SER A 15 11.43 -7.66 -14.67
C SER A 15 12.02 -8.59 -15.74
N GLY A 16 13.05 -9.38 -15.39
CA GLY A 16 13.70 -10.32 -16.30
C GLY A 16 13.04 -11.69 -16.39
N LEU A 17 11.95 -11.96 -15.66
CA LEU A 17 11.23 -13.25 -15.73
C LEU A 17 10.52 -13.38 -17.09
N PRO A 18 10.50 -14.60 -17.70
CA PRO A 18 10.92 -15.92 -17.18
C PRO A 18 12.38 -16.30 -17.49
N ASN A 19 13.24 -15.39 -17.90
CA ASN A 19 14.62 -15.69 -18.28
C ASN A 19 15.46 -16.19 -17.09
N ILE A 20 16.43 -17.09 -17.36
CA ILE A 20 17.33 -17.66 -16.35
C ILE A 20 18.10 -16.55 -15.63
N SER A 21 18.52 -15.50 -16.33
CA SER A 21 19.19 -14.33 -15.74
C SER A 21 18.32 -13.61 -14.70
N GLY A 22 17.01 -13.46 -14.97
CA GLY A 22 16.05 -12.89 -14.03
C GLY A 22 15.91 -13.73 -12.76
N ILE A 23 15.81 -15.07 -12.92
CA ILE A 23 15.72 -16.01 -11.80
C ILE A 23 17.00 -15.94 -10.94
N VAL A 24 18.17 -15.94 -11.55
CA VAL A 24 19.45 -15.85 -10.82
C VAL A 24 19.57 -14.54 -10.04
N MET A 25 19.22 -13.40 -10.67
CA MET A 25 19.23 -12.10 -9.99
C MET A 25 18.24 -12.04 -8.82
N LEU A 26 17.04 -12.65 -8.97
CA LEU A 26 16.04 -12.75 -7.92
C LEU A 26 16.58 -13.57 -6.74
N ILE A 27 17.17 -14.72 -6.99
CA ILE A 27 17.76 -15.59 -5.96
C ILE A 27 18.89 -14.85 -5.23
N LEU A 28 19.80 -14.18 -5.97
CA LEU A 28 20.88 -13.40 -5.39
C LEU A 28 20.38 -12.22 -4.56
N GLY A 29 19.36 -11.51 -5.03
CA GLY A 29 18.73 -10.40 -4.32
C GLY A 29 18.07 -10.86 -3.01
N VAL A 30 17.30 -11.95 -3.05
CA VAL A 30 16.64 -12.52 -1.86
C VAL A 30 17.67 -13.09 -0.87
N ALA A 31 18.65 -13.84 -1.34
CA ALA A 31 19.73 -14.37 -0.50
C ALA A 31 20.53 -13.25 0.17
N GLY A 32 20.86 -12.21 -0.61
CA GLY A 32 21.52 -11.01 -0.10
C GLY A 32 20.67 -10.28 0.95
N LEU A 33 19.36 -10.14 0.74
CA LEU A 33 18.45 -9.54 1.70
C LEU A 33 18.39 -10.33 3.02
N LEU A 34 18.33 -11.66 2.94
CA LEU A 34 18.35 -12.52 4.13
C LEU A 34 19.68 -12.40 4.89
N ALA A 35 20.81 -12.37 4.16
CA ALA A 35 22.13 -12.17 4.75
C ALA A 35 22.24 -10.78 5.40
N PHE A 36 21.69 -9.73 4.76
CA PHE A 36 21.64 -8.38 5.30
C PHE A 36 20.81 -8.34 6.59
N ILE A 37 19.60 -8.91 6.61
CA ILE A 37 18.75 -8.97 7.81
C ILE A 37 19.50 -9.69 8.94
N ARG A 38 20.18 -10.79 8.64
CA ARG A 38 20.94 -11.54 9.65
C ARG A 38 22.12 -10.74 10.20
N TRP A 39 22.78 -9.93 9.38
CA TRP A 39 23.85 -9.04 9.81
C TRP A 39 23.30 -7.87 10.63
N GLU A 40 22.21 -7.27 10.19
CA GLU A 40 21.52 -6.16 10.82
C GLU A 40 21.08 -6.48 12.27
N ILE A 41 20.54 -7.70 12.49
CA ILE A 41 20.13 -8.17 13.83
C ILE A 41 21.31 -8.23 14.82
N ARG A 42 22.55 -8.30 14.32
CA ARG A 42 23.78 -8.38 15.14
C ARG A 42 24.49 -7.05 15.31
N THR A 43 24.05 -6.00 14.65
CA THR A 43 24.69 -4.70 14.62
C THR A 43 24.15 -3.84 15.76
N GLU A 44 25.04 -3.11 16.48
CA GLU A 44 24.68 -2.25 17.62
C GLU A 44 23.82 -1.04 17.22
N SER A 45 23.96 -0.57 15.98
CA SER A 45 23.20 0.55 15.43
C SER A 45 22.52 0.12 14.11
N PRO A 46 21.45 -0.68 14.17
CA PRO A 46 20.80 -1.18 12.97
C PRO A 46 20.08 -0.05 12.20
N VAL A 47 20.19 -0.06 10.87
CA VAL A 47 19.39 0.81 9.98
C VAL A 47 17.92 0.41 10.02
N PHE A 48 17.65 -0.90 10.23
CA PHE A 48 16.31 -1.44 10.33
C PHE A 48 16.17 -2.31 11.59
N ASN A 49 15.52 -1.76 12.61
CA ASN A 49 15.35 -2.48 13.87
C ASN A 49 14.21 -3.51 13.78
N VAL A 50 14.58 -4.75 13.46
CA VAL A 50 13.63 -5.89 13.40
C VAL A 50 12.91 -6.11 14.76
N GLY A 51 13.52 -5.67 15.88
CA GLY A 51 12.93 -5.73 17.20
C GLY A 51 11.61 -4.96 17.34
N LEU A 52 11.35 -3.96 16.48
CA LEU A 52 10.09 -3.21 16.45
C LEU A 52 8.88 -4.11 16.13
N PHE A 53 9.09 -5.17 15.35
CA PHE A 53 8.02 -6.14 15.04
C PHE A 53 7.59 -7.02 16.23
N LYS A 54 8.35 -7.02 17.34
CA LYS A 54 7.90 -7.63 18.60
C LYS A 54 6.76 -6.84 19.23
N ASN A 55 6.64 -5.54 18.92
CA ASN A 55 5.48 -4.75 19.31
C ASN A 55 4.30 -5.11 18.40
N MET A 56 3.30 -5.78 18.96
CA MET A 56 2.12 -6.23 18.24
C MET A 56 1.39 -5.09 17.53
N THR A 57 1.32 -3.89 18.15
CA THR A 57 0.70 -2.72 17.54
C THR A 57 1.44 -2.30 16.27
N PHE A 58 2.76 -2.24 16.33
CA PHE A 58 3.61 -1.92 15.18
C PHE A 58 3.44 -2.96 14.07
N ALA A 59 3.56 -4.24 14.42
CA ALA A 59 3.49 -5.34 13.46
C ALA A 59 2.14 -5.40 12.72
N PHE A 60 1.03 -5.36 13.47
CA PHE A 60 -0.31 -5.43 12.84
C PHE A 60 -0.67 -4.17 12.07
N SER A 61 -0.27 -2.98 12.53
CA SER A 61 -0.50 -1.73 11.79
C SER A 61 0.31 -1.67 10.50
N SER A 62 1.55 -2.16 10.53
CA SER A 62 2.41 -2.27 9.34
C SER A 62 1.89 -3.31 8.35
N LEU A 63 1.42 -4.47 8.84
CA LEU A 63 0.80 -5.49 8.02
C LEU A 63 -0.50 -4.99 7.38
N ALA A 64 -1.34 -4.29 8.14
CA ALA A 64 -2.56 -3.68 7.62
C ALA A 64 -2.25 -2.65 6.52
N ALA A 65 -1.20 -1.83 6.70
CA ALA A 65 -0.73 -0.91 5.68
C ALA A 65 -0.28 -1.66 4.42
N LEU A 66 0.54 -2.70 4.56
CA LEU A 66 1.01 -3.51 3.43
C LEU A 66 -0.15 -4.10 2.63
N ILE A 67 -1.12 -4.72 3.31
CA ILE A 67 -2.31 -5.31 2.67
C ILE A 67 -3.13 -4.22 1.96
N ASN A 68 -3.36 -3.08 2.62
CA ASN A 68 -4.14 -1.99 2.06
C ASN A 68 -3.49 -1.40 0.81
N TYR A 69 -2.19 -1.10 0.84
CA TYR A 69 -1.45 -0.59 -0.32
C TYR A 69 -1.42 -1.60 -1.46
N SER A 70 -1.18 -2.88 -1.18
CA SER A 70 -1.17 -3.95 -2.18
C SER A 70 -2.53 -4.11 -2.86
N ALA A 71 -3.61 -4.13 -2.07
CA ALA A 71 -4.98 -4.24 -2.59
C ALA A 71 -5.34 -3.03 -3.46
N THR A 72 -5.03 -1.82 -3.00
CA THR A 72 -5.31 -0.58 -3.75
C THR A 72 -4.55 -0.54 -5.08
N PHE A 73 -3.27 -0.92 -5.08
CA PHE A 73 -2.47 -0.97 -6.30
C PHE A 73 -3.02 -2.01 -7.29
N ALA A 74 -3.33 -3.22 -6.81
CA ALA A 74 -3.89 -4.28 -7.65
C ALA A 74 -5.22 -3.87 -8.28
N VAL A 75 -6.11 -3.24 -7.51
CA VAL A 75 -7.41 -2.78 -8.01
C VAL A 75 -7.25 -1.65 -9.03
N THR A 76 -6.37 -0.69 -8.79
CA THR A 76 -6.11 0.39 -9.74
C THR A 76 -5.60 -0.17 -11.08
N LEU A 77 -4.70 -1.16 -11.04
CA LEU A 77 -4.19 -1.84 -12.23
C LEU A 77 -5.32 -2.60 -12.97
N LEU A 78 -6.10 -3.40 -12.24
CA LEU A 78 -7.19 -4.18 -12.82
C LEU A 78 -8.29 -3.28 -13.40
N LEU A 79 -8.65 -2.19 -12.70
CA LEU A 79 -9.61 -1.21 -13.21
C LEU A 79 -9.08 -0.48 -14.44
N SER A 80 -7.78 -0.20 -14.52
CA SER A 80 -7.18 0.36 -15.72
C SER A 80 -7.39 -0.55 -16.92
N PHE A 81 -7.14 -1.85 -16.76
CA PHE A 81 -7.40 -2.83 -17.83
C PHE A 81 -8.90 -2.98 -18.13
N TYR A 82 -9.74 -3.04 -17.11
CA TYR A 82 -11.18 -3.11 -17.30
C TYR A 82 -11.72 -1.92 -18.11
N LEU A 83 -11.31 -0.69 -17.76
CA LEU A 83 -11.74 0.52 -18.48
C LEU A 83 -11.26 0.52 -19.93
N GLN A 84 -10.05 0.03 -20.21
CA GLN A 84 -9.49 0.02 -21.57
C GLN A 84 -10.00 -1.15 -22.41
N TYR A 85 -10.07 -2.38 -21.87
CA TYR A 85 -10.39 -3.58 -22.65
C TYR A 85 -11.86 -4.00 -22.59
N VAL A 86 -12.58 -3.70 -21.50
CA VAL A 86 -14.00 -4.08 -21.36
C VAL A 86 -14.92 -2.93 -21.72
N LYS A 87 -14.51 -1.69 -21.34
CA LYS A 87 -15.27 -0.47 -21.66
C LYS A 87 -14.81 0.20 -22.94
N ASP A 88 -13.76 -0.28 -23.57
CA ASP A 88 -13.17 0.24 -24.82
C ASP A 88 -12.87 1.75 -24.74
N LEU A 89 -12.39 2.20 -23.58
CA LEU A 89 -12.05 3.60 -23.36
C LEU A 89 -10.59 3.86 -23.72
N ASP A 90 -10.36 5.06 -24.28
CA ASP A 90 -9.01 5.57 -24.50
C ASP A 90 -8.21 5.62 -23.17
N PRO A 91 -6.91 5.28 -23.19
CA PRO A 91 -6.06 5.31 -21.99
C PRO A 91 -6.08 6.64 -21.24
N GLN A 92 -6.23 7.78 -21.93
CA GLN A 92 -6.33 9.10 -21.29
C GLN A 92 -7.63 9.23 -20.49
N VAL A 93 -8.76 8.79 -21.06
CA VAL A 93 -10.06 8.81 -20.39
C VAL A 93 -10.07 7.85 -19.20
N ALA A 94 -9.53 6.65 -19.36
CA ALA A 94 -9.38 5.68 -18.29
C ALA A 94 -8.54 6.27 -17.13
N GLY A 95 -7.42 6.91 -17.46
CA GLY A 95 -6.58 7.61 -16.48
C GLY A 95 -7.32 8.71 -15.70
N LEU A 96 -8.12 9.53 -16.39
CA LEU A 96 -8.94 10.58 -15.76
C LEU A 96 -9.98 10.01 -14.79
N ILE A 97 -10.60 8.89 -15.13
CA ILE A 97 -11.55 8.20 -14.23
C ILE A 97 -10.83 7.72 -12.97
N LEU A 98 -9.65 7.11 -13.12
CA LEU A 98 -8.86 6.60 -11.99
C LEU A 98 -8.36 7.71 -11.04
N VAL A 99 -8.24 8.96 -11.50
CA VAL A 99 -7.87 10.12 -10.67
C VAL A 99 -8.90 10.40 -9.56
N ALA A 100 -10.15 9.94 -9.69
CA ALA A 100 -11.18 10.12 -8.66
C ALA A 100 -10.73 9.62 -7.28
N GLN A 101 -10.05 8.47 -7.21
CA GLN A 101 -9.55 7.91 -5.95
C GLN A 101 -8.49 8.80 -5.27
N PRO A 102 -7.35 9.16 -5.89
CA PRO A 102 -6.34 10.00 -5.25
C PRO A 102 -6.84 11.41 -4.92
N VAL A 103 -7.77 11.97 -5.69
CA VAL A 103 -8.37 13.28 -5.38
C VAL A 103 -9.15 13.22 -4.06
N VAL A 104 -10.04 12.23 -3.90
CA VAL A 104 -10.80 12.07 -2.65
C VAL A 104 -9.86 11.75 -1.49
N MET A 105 -8.86 10.90 -1.70
CA MET A 105 -7.83 10.60 -0.69
C MET A 105 -7.08 11.86 -0.25
N ALA A 106 -6.67 12.73 -1.17
CA ALA A 106 -5.94 13.95 -0.86
C ALA A 106 -6.76 14.93 0.00
N ILE A 107 -8.07 14.93 -0.16
CA ILE A 107 -8.99 15.76 0.66
C ILE A 107 -9.22 15.10 2.03
N THR A 108 -9.41 13.78 2.06
CA THR A 108 -9.80 13.07 3.29
C THR A 108 -8.65 12.78 4.23
N ALA A 109 -7.43 12.54 3.74
CA ALA A 109 -6.28 12.19 4.57
C ALA A 109 -5.91 13.28 5.59
N PRO A 110 -5.85 14.58 5.26
CA PRO A 110 -5.61 15.64 6.25
C PRO A 110 -6.71 15.76 7.30
N ILE A 111 -7.97 15.54 6.90
CA ILE A 111 -9.13 15.56 7.81
C ILE A 111 -9.02 14.39 8.80
N ALA A 112 -8.75 13.18 8.30
CA ALA A 112 -8.55 11.99 9.10
C ALA A 112 -7.35 12.13 10.06
N GLY A 113 -6.26 12.76 9.61
CA GLY A 113 -5.12 13.09 10.45
C GLY A 113 -5.50 13.96 11.64
N ARG A 114 -6.20 15.08 11.40
CA ARG A 114 -6.68 15.97 12.48
C ARG A 114 -7.69 15.27 13.39
N MET A 115 -8.53 14.40 12.85
CA MET A 115 -9.46 13.60 13.67
C MET A 115 -8.69 12.63 14.58
N SER A 116 -7.60 12.04 14.10
CA SER A 116 -6.80 11.09 14.89
C SER A 116 -6.03 11.76 16.05
N ASP A 117 -5.85 13.08 16.01
CA ASP A 117 -5.29 13.85 17.13
C ASP A 117 -6.29 14.02 18.30
N ARG A 118 -7.59 13.97 18.00
CA ARG A 118 -8.68 14.16 18.98
C ARG A 118 -9.39 12.87 19.37
N PHE A 119 -9.45 11.92 18.47
CA PHE A 119 -10.13 10.65 18.63
C PHE A 119 -9.15 9.48 18.55
N ASN A 120 -9.61 8.29 18.94
CA ASN A 120 -8.77 7.10 18.88
C ASN A 120 -8.41 6.75 17.43
N ALA A 121 -7.12 6.95 17.08
CA ALA A 121 -6.57 6.73 15.74
C ALA A 121 -6.84 5.31 15.21
N ARG A 122 -6.81 4.29 16.10
CA ARG A 122 -7.09 2.88 15.70
C ARG A 122 -8.53 2.70 15.22
N ARG A 123 -9.51 3.38 15.86
CA ARG A 123 -10.92 3.31 15.44
C ARG A 123 -11.12 3.96 14.09
N ILE A 124 -10.49 5.12 13.85
CA ILE A 124 -10.58 5.83 12.56
C ILE A 124 -9.92 4.98 11.47
N ALA A 125 -8.75 4.42 11.71
CA ALA A 125 -8.10 3.52 10.77
C ALA A 125 -8.94 2.26 10.47
N ALA A 126 -9.58 1.68 11.49
CA ALA A 126 -10.46 0.52 11.31
C ALA A 126 -11.70 0.85 10.46
N THR A 127 -12.33 2.02 10.68
CA THR A 127 -13.44 2.48 9.82
C THR A 127 -12.99 2.74 8.39
N GLY A 128 -11.79 3.32 8.20
CA GLY A 128 -11.18 3.48 6.88
C GLY A 128 -10.99 2.14 6.17
N MET A 129 -10.46 1.14 6.87
CA MET A 129 -10.26 -0.22 6.32
C MET A 129 -11.58 -0.90 5.96
N ALA A 130 -12.61 -0.77 6.81
CA ALA A 130 -13.96 -1.26 6.51
C ALA A 130 -14.53 -0.59 5.25
N THR A 131 -14.35 0.72 5.09
CA THR A 131 -14.79 1.48 3.91
C THR A 131 -14.05 1.02 2.65
N VAL A 132 -12.72 0.78 2.73
CA VAL A 132 -11.94 0.18 1.64
C VAL A 132 -12.51 -1.19 1.25
N THR A 133 -12.76 -2.06 2.23
CA THR A 133 -13.31 -3.41 1.99
C THR A 133 -14.67 -3.34 1.29
N LEU A 134 -15.55 -2.43 1.72
CA LEU A 134 -16.85 -2.22 1.07
C LEU A 134 -16.69 -1.73 -0.37
N ALA A 135 -15.79 -0.78 -0.63
CA ALA A 135 -15.51 -0.31 -1.98
C ALA A 135 -14.97 -1.44 -2.88
N LEU A 136 -14.03 -2.24 -2.38
CA LEU A 136 -13.49 -3.38 -3.10
C LEU A 136 -14.58 -4.42 -3.41
N PHE A 137 -15.48 -4.65 -2.48
CA PHE A 137 -16.60 -5.57 -2.67
C PHE A 137 -17.54 -5.13 -3.79
N THR A 138 -17.77 -3.82 -3.98
CA THR A 138 -18.57 -3.33 -5.11
C THR A 138 -17.93 -3.63 -6.45
N PHE A 139 -16.60 -3.64 -6.52
CA PHE A 139 -15.88 -3.93 -7.76
C PHE A 139 -15.91 -5.40 -8.18
N VAL A 140 -16.27 -6.30 -7.28
CA VAL A 140 -16.50 -7.73 -7.64
C VAL A 140 -17.68 -7.91 -8.60
N PHE A 141 -18.64 -6.99 -8.59
CA PHE A 141 -19.86 -7.04 -9.41
C PHE A 141 -19.75 -6.23 -10.71
N LEU A 142 -18.55 -5.79 -11.08
CA LEU A 142 -18.35 -5.08 -12.35
C LEU A 142 -18.60 -6.02 -13.54
N ASP A 143 -19.39 -5.55 -14.48
CA ASP A 143 -19.69 -6.21 -15.75
C ASP A 143 -19.57 -5.26 -16.94
N GLY A 144 -19.72 -5.76 -18.17
CA GLY A 144 -19.68 -4.94 -19.38
C GLY A 144 -20.71 -3.81 -19.41
N ASN A 145 -21.81 -3.90 -18.67
CA ASN A 145 -22.91 -2.93 -18.65
C ASN A 145 -22.82 -1.93 -17.50
N THR A 146 -21.92 -2.12 -16.52
CA THR A 146 -21.79 -1.25 -15.37
C THR A 146 -21.54 0.20 -15.79
N PRO A 147 -22.36 1.18 -15.39
CA PRO A 147 -22.17 2.57 -15.80
C PRO A 147 -20.88 3.16 -15.19
N ILE A 148 -20.21 4.03 -15.95
CA ILE A 148 -18.96 4.67 -15.54
C ILE A 148 -19.13 5.44 -14.22
N ASN A 149 -20.27 6.07 -14.02
CA ASN A 149 -20.58 6.79 -12.78
C ASN A 149 -20.50 5.89 -11.53
N SER A 150 -20.92 4.63 -11.62
CA SER A 150 -20.80 3.66 -10.53
C SER A 150 -19.34 3.34 -10.19
N ILE A 151 -18.48 3.28 -11.21
CA ILE A 151 -17.04 3.06 -11.05
C ILE A 151 -16.40 4.27 -10.36
N ILE A 152 -16.75 5.49 -10.80
CA ILE A 152 -16.26 6.74 -10.19
C ILE A 152 -16.69 6.82 -8.73
N ILE A 153 -17.94 6.48 -8.40
CA ILE A 153 -18.44 6.45 -7.02
C ILE A 153 -17.65 5.40 -6.20
N GLY A 154 -17.45 4.20 -6.73
CA GLY A 154 -16.65 3.17 -6.07
C GLY A 154 -15.21 3.63 -5.80
N LEU A 155 -14.56 4.28 -6.77
CA LEU A 155 -13.24 4.88 -6.62
C LEU A 155 -13.23 6.01 -5.57
N ALA A 156 -14.26 6.84 -5.52
CA ALA A 156 -14.39 7.88 -4.51
C ALA A 156 -14.53 7.28 -3.10
N ILE A 157 -15.34 6.23 -2.93
CA ILE A 157 -15.47 5.50 -1.65
C ILE A 157 -14.13 4.85 -1.28
N LEU A 158 -13.42 4.27 -2.25
CA LEU A 158 -12.09 3.68 -2.03
C LEU A 158 -11.08 4.75 -1.58
N GLY A 159 -11.08 5.93 -2.22
CA GLY A 159 -10.24 7.07 -1.85
C GLY A 159 -10.56 7.60 -0.45
N LEU A 160 -11.84 7.69 -0.09
CA LEU A 160 -12.30 8.07 1.25
C LEU A 160 -11.81 7.07 2.31
N GLY A 161 -12.01 5.78 2.08
CA GLY A 161 -11.56 4.73 2.98
C GLY A 161 -10.05 4.73 3.16
N PHE A 162 -9.29 4.89 2.06
CA PHE A 162 -7.84 4.98 2.10
C PHE A 162 -7.35 6.22 2.86
N GLY A 163 -7.96 7.38 2.66
CA GLY A 163 -7.64 8.60 3.38
C GLY A 163 -7.92 8.48 4.89
N LEU A 164 -9.05 7.85 5.27
CA LEU A 164 -9.39 7.56 6.67
C LEU A 164 -8.44 6.54 7.31
N PHE A 165 -7.83 5.66 6.53
CA PHE A 165 -6.90 4.65 7.03
C PHE A 165 -5.46 5.18 7.12
N SER A 166 -4.93 5.76 6.06
CA SER A 166 -3.49 6.00 5.86
C SER A 166 -2.88 6.89 6.95
N SER A 167 -3.44 8.08 7.17
CA SER A 167 -2.91 9.04 8.14
C SER A 167 -3.05 8.58 9.59
N PRO A 168 -4.25 8.12 10.06
CA PRO A 168 -4.37 7.59 11.43
C PRO A 168 -3.54 6.33 11.68
N ASN A 169 -3.39 5.43 10.70
CA ASN A 169 -2.56 4.25 10.84
C ASN A 169 -1.08 4.61 11.01
N THR A 170 -0.59 5.61 10.28
CA THR A 170 0.77 6.14 10.45
C THR A 170 0.96 6.69 11.86
N ASN A 171 -0.02 7.42 12.40
CA ASN A 171 0.02 7.91 13.79
C ASN A 171 0.07 6.75 14.80
N VAL A 172 -0.66 5.65 14.57
CA VAL A 172 -0.60 4.44 15.41
C VAL A 172 0.78 3.78 15.34
N ILE A 173 1.36 3.66 14.14
CA ILE A 173 2.71 3.09 13.95
C ILE A 173 3.74 3.94 14.69
N MET A 174 3.76 5.26 14.45
CA MET A 174 4.71 6.18 15.07
C MET A 174 4.53 6.25 16.60
N GLY A 175 3.30 6.26 17.09
CA GLY A 175 3.00 6.24 18.52
C GLY A 175 3.34 4.92 19.23
N SER A 176 3.61 3.85 18.49
CA SER A 176 3.98 2.53 19.01
C SER A 176 5.48 2.33 19.18
N VAL A 177 6.31 3.26 18.71
CA VAL A 177 7.77 3.22 18.77
C VAL A 177 8.34 4.38 19.56
N GLU A 178 9.50 4.16 20.19
CA GLU A 178 10.21 5.22 20.90
C GLU A 178 10.75 6.26 19.91
N ARG A 179 10.78 7.54 20.31
CA ARG A 179 11.22 8.66 19.46
C ARG A 179 12.61 8.49 18.85
N ARG A 180 13.50 7.74 19.53
CA ARG A 180 14.85 7.44 19.02
C ARG A 180 14.86 6.62 17.72
N PHE A 181 13.76 5.95 17.39
CA PHE A 181 13.62 5.13 16.19
C PHE A 181 12.85 5.83 15.04
N TYR A 182 12.51 7.11 15.18
CA TYR A 182 11.74 7.83 14.14
C TYR A 182 12.55 8.14 12.87
N GLY A 183 13.86 7.97 12.89
CA GLY A 183 14.76 8.20 11.76
C GLY A 183 15.40 6.94 11.18
N VAL A 184 14.94 5.76 11.62
CA VAL A 184 15.49 4.45 11.24
C VAL A 184 14.53 3.73 10.31
#